data_3e285c744466a6cd27a27d7310448aab
#
_entry.id   3e285c744466a6cd27a27d7310448aab
#
_cell.length_a   1.000
_cell.length_b   1.000
_cell.length_c   1.000
_cell.angle_alpha   90.00
_cell.angle_beta   90.00
_cell.angle_gamma   90.00
#
_symmetry.space_group_name_H-M   'P 1'
#
loop_
_entity.id
_entity.type
_entity.pdbx_description
1 polymer ?
#
loop_
_entity_poly.entity_id
_entity_poly.type
_entity_poly.pdbx_seq_one_letter_code
_entity_poly.pdbx_strand_id
1 'polypeptide(L)'
;MRDLPDLAPLIDHALLDPHQGLEAVLRCCDEARHFGFAGVCLASRWLPAARERLGPSGGRGPKLVSVVGFPFGAIPAEIKRAEAEWAAATGAEELDVVPDFGALADGDSRAFCNDLAPIVELGLPVKVILELGRLGHAALELAVEASIDIGATMLKTGSGFGSGATVEQVNQLRQLARGRAAVKAAGGISSLEQAVALVEAGASRLGTSRGVALMQALRQGGSAPAADSNR
;
A
#
# COMPACT_ATOMS: atom_id res chain seq x y z
N MET A 1 4.13 -30.55 6.60
CA MET A 1 4.47 -29.24 5.96
C MET A 1 3.31 -28.30 6.27
N ARG A 2 3.55 -27.09 6.80
CA ARG A 2 2.46 -26.09 6.88
C ARG A 2 2.05 -25.74 5.47
N ASP A 3 0.74 -25.74 5.17
CA ASP A 3 0.22 -25.17 3.94
C ASP A 3 0.48 -23.66 3.99
N LEU A 4 1.44 -23.18 3.20
CA LEU A 4 1.73 -21.75 3.11
C LEU A 4 0.64 -21.06 2.28
N PRO A 5 0.23 -19.86 2.67
CA PRO A 5 -0.76 -19.11 1.89
C PRO A 5 -0.22 -18.80 0.49
N ASP A 6 -1.12 -18.75 -0.51
CA ASP A 6 -0.77 -18.20 -1.81
C ASP A 6 -0.56 -16.70 -1.67
N LEU A 7 0.70 -16.26 -1.73
CA LEU A 7 1.07 -14.87 -1.51
C LEU A 7 0.91 -13.99 -2.76
N ALA A 8 1.02 -14.57 -3.96
CA ALA A 8 1.03 -13.79 -5.18
C ALA A 8 -0.20 -12.86 -5.32
N PRO A 9 -1.44 -13.34 -5.16
CA PRO A 9 -2.63 -12.50 -5.29
C PRO A 9 -2.80 -11.50 -4.11
N LEU A 10 -1.93 -11.53 -3.11
CA LEU A 10 -1.93 -10.59 -1.98
C LEU A 10 -0.87 -9.49 -2.12
N ILE A 11 0.03 -9.56 -3.11
CA ILE A 11 1.16 -8.63 -3.25
C ILE A 11 0.80 -7.46 -4.16
N ASP A 12 0.91 -6.21 -3.64
CA ASP A 12 1.15 -5.01 -4.43
C ASP A 12 2.67 -4.85 -4.59
N HIS A 13 3.18 -5.15 -5.78
CA HIS A 13 4.59 -5.00 -6.09
C HIS A 13 4.93 -3.53 -6.23
N ALA A 14 5.73 -2.98 -5.29
CA ALA A 14 5.93 -1.56 -5.16
C ALA A 14 7.29 -1.12 -5.71
N LEU A 15 7.28 -0.03 -6.49
CA LEU A 15 8.48 0.69 -6.92
C LEU A 15 8.29 2.17 -6.60
N LEU A 16 8.72 2.57 -5.40
CA LEU A 16 8.48 3.92 -4.84
C LEU A 16 9.78 4.68 -4.54
N ASP A 17 10.94 4.08 -4.81
CA ASP A 17 12.22 4.76 -4.75
C ASP A 17 12.28 5.84 -5.86
N PRO A 18 12.42 7.14 -5.51
CA PRO A 18 12.40 8.23 -6.48
C PRO A 18 13.59 8.24 -7.44
N HIS A 19 14.63 7.48 -7.16
CA HIS A 19 15.83 7.37 -8.00
C HIS A 19 15.70 6.31 -9.11
N GLN A 20 14.56 5.61 -9.18
CA GLN A 20 14.31 4.61 -10.22
C GLN A 20 13.77 5.24 -11.51
N GLY A 21 14.23 4.72 -12.65
CA GLY A 21 13.84 5.20 -13.97
C GLY A 21 12.80 4.33 -14.66
N LEU A 22 12.46 4.69 -15.91
CA LEU A 22 11.44 4.03 -16.72
C LEU A 22 11.66 2.51 -16.86
N GLU A 23 12.90 2.07 -17.10
CA GLU A 23 13.21 0.65 -17.27
C GLU A 23 12.84 -0.17 -16.05
N ALA A 24 13.10 0.35 -14.83
CA ALA A 24 12.71 -0.30 -13.59
C ALA A 24 11.19 -0.38 -13.42
N VAL A 25 10.45 0.66 -13.84
CA VAL A 25 8.98 0.67 -13.84
C VAL A 25 8.42 -0.39 -14.77
N LEU A 26 8.91 -0.47 -16.00
CA LEU A 26 8.45 -1.48 -16.97
C LEU A 26 8.75 -2.90 -16.49
N ARG A 27 9.94 -3.12 -15.93
CA ARG A 27 10.30 -4.41 -15.31
C ARG A 27 9.37 -4.76 -14.14
N CYS A 28 9.07 -3.81 -13.25
CA CYS A 28 8.12 -4.01 -12.15
C CYS A 28 6.73 -4.46 -12.66
N CYS A 29 6.25 -3.87 -13.75
CA CYS A 29 5.00 -4.28 -14.40
C CYS A 29 5.07 -5.72 -14.95
N ASP A 30 6.18 -6.08 -15.61
CA ASP A 30 6.38 -7.41 -16.17
C ASP A 30 6.47 -8.47 -15.06
N GLU A 31 7.20 -8.18 -14.00
CA GLU A 31 7.32 -9.04 -12.81
C GLU A 31 5.94 -9.29 -12.18
N ALA A 32 5.16 -8.23 -11.98
CA ALA A 32 3.82 -8.35 -11.40
C ALA A 32 2.90 -9.22 -12.25
N ARG A 33 2.97 -9.07 -13.56
CA ARG A 33 2.20 -9.91 -14.50
C ARG A 33 2.68 -11.37 -14.48
N HIS A 34 4.01 -11.57 -14.49
CA HIS A 34 4.61 -12.91 -14.53
C HIS A 34 4.26 -13.74 -13.28
N PHE A 35 4.30 -13.10 -12.11
CA PHE A 35 4.02 -13.78 -10.84
C PHE A 35 2.54 -13.78 -10.45
N GLY A 36 1.68 -13.05 -11.16
CA GLY A 36 0.26 -12.94 -10.82
C GLY A 36 0.01 -12.10 -9.56
N PHE A 37 0.80 -11.03 -9.36
CA PHE A 37 0.61 -10.13 -8.22
C PHE A 37 -0.71 -9.39 -8.30
N ALA A 38 -1.24 -9.00 -7.13
CA ALA A 38 -2.48 -8.24 -7.01
C ALA A 38 -2.40 -6.88 -7.70
N GLY A 39 -1.25 -6.20 -7.56
CA GLY A 39 -1.06 -4.87 -8.14
C GLY A 39 0.38 -4.47 -8.33
N VAL A 40 0.55 -3.38 -9.06
CA VAL A 40 1.79 -2.61 -9.21
C VAL A 40 1.56 -1.25 -8.57
N CYS A 41 2.34 -0.91 -7.53
CA CYS A 41 2.19 0.32 -6.77
C CYS A 41 3.32 1.29 -7.12
N LEU A 42 2.98 2.45 -7.70
CA LEU A 42 3.91 3.41 -8.28
C LEU A 42 3.61 4.85 -7.86
N ALA A 43 4.61 5.72 -8.00
CA ALA A 43 4.39 7.16 -7.98
C ALA A 43 3.55 7.60 -9.20
N SER A 44 2.69 8.61 -9.02
CA SER A 44 1.73 9.08 -10.01
C SER A 44 2.35 9.36 -11.40
N ARG A 45 3.54 9.97 -11.46
CA ARG A 45 4.26 10.26 -12.70
C ARG A 45 4.48 9.06 -13.64
N TRP A 46 4.48 7.83 -13.10
CA TRP A 46 4.77 6.63 -13.87
C TRP A 46 3.54 5.91 -14.42
N LEU A 47 2.34 6.39 -14.07
CA LEU A 47 1.08 5.73 -14.46
C LEU A 47 0.89 5.63 -15.98
N PRO A 48 1.21 6.66 -16.81
CA PRO A 48 1.06 6.52 -18.26
C PRO A 48 1.86 5.34 -18.83
N ALA A 49 3.14 5.25 -18.48
CA ALA A 49 4.01 4.18 -18.96
C ALA A 49 3.61 2.80 -18.41
N ALA A 50 3.21 2.74 -17.13
CA ALA A 50 2.74 1.52 -16.51
C ALA A 50 1.41 1.06 -17.11
N ARG A 51 0.47 1.96 -17.39
CA ARG A 51 -0.82 1.63 -18.02
C ARG A 51 -0.62 1.12 -19.45
N GLU A 52 0.26 1.77 -20.22
CA GLU A 52 0.64 1.26 -21.54
C GLU A 52 1.21 -0.16 -21.46
N ARG A 53 2.11 -0.42 -20.49
CA ARG A 53 2.75 -1.74 -20.31
C ARG A 53 1.78 -2.82 -19.82
N LEU A 54 0.89 -2.48 -18.89
CA LEU A 54 -0.09 -3.41 -18.30
C LEU A 54 -1.28 -3.68 -19.24
N GLY A 55 -1.58 -2.76 -20.18
CA GLY A 55 -2.76 -2.80 -21.03
C GLY A 55 -3.98 -2.12 -20.36
N PRO A 56 -5.21 -2.27 -20.91
CA PRO A 56 -6.40 -1.59 -20.41
C PRO A 56 -6.76 -2.01 -18.98
N SER A 57 -7.38 -1.08 -18.23
CA SER A 57 -7.91 -1.33 -16.88
C SER A 57 -9.07 -2.34 -16.90
N GLY A 58 -9.33 -2.97 -15.74
CA GLY A 58 -10.42 -3.95 -15.60
C GLY A 58 -10.12 -5.36 -16.14
N GLY A 59 -8.91 -5.60 -16.65
CA GLY A 59 -8.45 -6.92 -17.08
C GLY A 59 -8.14 -7.87 -15.91
N ARG A 60 -7.76 -9.11 -16.25
CA ARG A 60 -7.33 -10.14 -15.28
C ARG A 60 -5.90 -9.93 -14.75
N GLY A 61 -5.19 -8.89 -15.19
CA GLY A 61 -3.83 -8.56 -14.78
C GLY A 61 -3.75 -7.86 -13.42
N PRO A 62 -2.52 -7.51 -13.00
CA PRO A 62 -2.31 -6.75 -11.77
C PRO A 62 -2.96 -5.36 -11.86
N LYS A 63 -3.54 -4.91 -10.75
CA LYS A 63 -4.12 -3.57 -10.63
C LYS A 63 -3.03 -2.50 -10.68
N LEU A 64 -3.30 -1.39 -11.36
CA LEU A 64 -2.43 -0.23 -11.28
C LEU A 64 -2.82 0.60 -10.06
N VAL A 65 -1.91 0.68 -9.09
CA VAL A 65 -2.09 1.39 -7.82
C VAL A 65 -1.22 2.65 -7.84
N SER A 66 -1.83 3.82 -7.62
CA SER A 66 -1.09 5.07 -7.45
C SER A 66 -0.95 5.43 -5.99
N VAL A 67 0.23 5.90 -5.58
CA VAL A 67 0.33 6.64 -4.33
C VAL A 67 -0.11 8.09 -4.54
N VAL A 68 -0.64 8.74 -3.48
CA VAL A 68 -1.12 10.13 -3.48
C VAL A 68 -0.60 10.82 -2.22
N GLY A 69 -0.03 12.03 -2.36
CA GLY A 69 0.57 12.77 -1.27
C GLY A 69 1.81 12.10 -0.65
N PHE A 70 2.42 11.21 -1.38
CA PHE A 70 3.44 10.29 -0.87
C PHE A 70 4.85 10.91 -0.86
N PRO A 71 5.71 10.62 0.17
CA PRO A 71 5.42 9.70 1.29
C PRO A 71 4.91 10.39 2.58
N PHE A 72 4.84 11.72 2.63
CA PHE A 72 4.68 12.47 3.88
C PHE A 72 3.29 13.06 4.12
N GLY A 73 2.44 13.16 3.09
CA GLY A 73 1.11 13.78 3.17
C GLY A 73 1.12 15.30 3.38
N ALA A 74 2.30 15.91 3.52
CA ALA A 74 2.49 17.32 3.88
C ALA A 74 2.37 18.26 2.67
N ILE A 75 1.26 18.16 1.96
CA ILE A 75 0.88 19.03 0.83
C ILE A 75 -0.58 19.47 1.00
N PRO A 76 -0.98 20.63 0.43
CA PRO A 76 -2.36 21.07 0.48
C PRO A 76 -3.35 20.02 -0.04
N ALA A 77 -4.54 19.94 0.57
CA ALA A 77 -5.56 18.96 0.22
C ALA A 77 -5.99 19.06 -1.25
N GLU A 78 -6.06 20.29 -1.81
CA GLU A 78 -6.40 20.51 -3.22
C GLU A 78 -5.35 19.93 -4.17
N ILE A 79 -4.07 19.98 -3.81
CA ILE A 79 -2.99 19.39 -4.63
C ILE A 79 -3.03 17.87 -4.55
N LYS A 80 -3.29 17.33 -3.35
CA LYS A 80 -3.47 15.89 -3.14
C LYS A 80 -4.66 15.35 -3.93
N ARG A 81 -5.80 16.09 -3.91
CA ARG A 81 -6.96 15.77 -4.72
C ARG A 81 -6.65 15.82 -6.22
N ALA A 82 -5.99 16.87 -6.69
CA ALA A 82 -5.60 16.97 -8.10
C ALA A 82 -4.69 15.82 -8.56
N GLU A 83 -3.76 15.36 -7.71
CA GLU A 83 -2.95 14.18 -7.97
C GLU A 83 -3.81 12.92 -8.10
N ALA A 84 -4.79 12.74 -7.22
CA ALA A 84 -5.71 11.61 -7.24
C ALA A 84 -6.61 11.63 -8.49
N GLU A 85 -7.17 12.78 -8.86
CA GLU A 85 -7.96 12.97 -10.08
C GLU A 85 -7.13 12.63 -11.33
N TRP A 86 -5.89 13.12 -11.39
CA TRP A 86 -4.98 12.82 -12.49
C TRP A 86 -4.65 11.32 -12.54
N ALA A 87 -4.40 10.70 -11.39
CA ALA A 87 -4.14 9.26 -11.31
C ALA A 87 -5.32 8.44 -11.82
N ALA A 88 -6.55 8.78 -11.39
CA ALA A 88 -7.78 8.13 -11.86
C ALA A 88 -7.96 8.28 -13.38
N ALA A 89 -7.80 9.51 -13.90
CA ALA A 89 -7.90 9.79 -15.35
C ALA A 89 -6.83 9.06 -16.18
N THR A 90 -5.66 8.78 -15.58
CA THR A 90 -4.55 8.07 -16.22
C THR A 90 -4.69 6.53 -16.08
N GLY A 91 -5.74 6.06 -15.42
CA GLY A 91 -6.08 4.64 -15.35
C GLY A 91 -5.58 3.92 -14.10
N ALA A 92 -5.28 4.63 -13.01
CA ALA A 92 -5.17 3.98 -11.70
C ALA A 92 -6.48 3.27 -11.37
N GLU A 93 -6.38 2.12 -10.73
CA GLU A 93 -7.52 1.29 -10.31
C GLU A 93 -7.69 1.26 -8.79
N GLU A 94 -6.66 1.65 -8.05
CA GLU A 94 -6.65 1.81 -6.59
C GLU A 94 -5.71 2.96 -6.20
N LEU A 95 -5.97 3.62 -5.07
CA LEU A 95 -5.17 4.72 -4.55
C LEU A 95 -4.66 4.40 -3.14
N ASP A 96 -3.35 4.59 -2.90
CA ASP A 96 -2.71 4.53 -1.60
C ASP A 96 -2.43 5.98 -1.14
N VAL A 97 -3.22 6.54 -0.24
CA VAL A 97 -3.21 7.97 0.10
C VAL A 97 -2.55 8.22 1.45
N VAL A 98 -1.61 9.17 1.50
CA VAL A 98 -1.04 9.66 2.77
C VAL A 98 -1.89 10.82 3.28
N PRO A 99 -2.50 10.69 4.49
CA PRO A 99 -3.37 11.72 5.05
C PRO A 99 -2.57 12.92 5.58
N ASP A 100 -3.29 13.97 5.96
CA ASP A 100 -2.74 15.06 6.75
C ASP A 100 -2.50 14.60 8.21
N PHE A 101 -1.24 14.27 8.50
CA PHE A 101 -0.82 13.91 9.85
C PHE A 101 -0.83 15.10 10.83
N GLY A 102 -0.80 16.34 10.32
CA GLY A 102 -0.94 17.54 11.15
C GLY A 102 -2.32 17.60 11.78
N ALA A 103 -3.36 17.34 11.00
CA ALA A 103 -4.73 17.24 11.50
C ALA A 103 -4.89 16.18 12.60
N LEU A 104 -4.21 15.03 12.46
CA LEU A 104 -4.20 14.00 13.51
C LEU A 104 -3.45 14.45 14.78
N ALA A 105 -2.35 15.18 14.64
CA ALA A 105 -1.59 15.70 15.77
C ALA A 105 -2.40 16.72 16.58
N ASP A 106 -3.22 17.51 15.89
CA ASP A 106 -4.13 18.49 16.51
C ASP A 106 -5.44 17.87 17.02
N GLY A 107 -5.68 16.56 16.75
CA GLY A 107 -6.94 15.89 17.10
C GLY A 107 -8.13 16.36 16.25
N ASP A 108 -7.86 17.00 15.11
CA ASP A 108 -8.90 17.53 14.21
C ASP A 108 -9.36 16.47 13.20
N SER A 109 -10.33 15.66 13.63
CA SER A 109 -10.96 14.65 12.77
C SER A 109 -11.64 15.23 11.53
N ARG A 110 -12.16 16.46 11.63
CA ARG A 110 -12.84 17.13 10.52
C ARG A 110 -11.84 17.53 9.43
N ALA A 111 -10.71 18.12 9.81
CA ALA A 111 -9.64 18.44 8.86
C ALA A 111 -9.10 17.17 8.20
N PHE A 112 -8.88 16.09 8.96
CA PHE A 112 -8.48 14.79 8.43
C PHE A 112 -9.49 14.24 7.42
N CYS A 113 -10.79 14.27 7.71
CA CYS A 113 -11.82 13.82 6.78
C CYS A 113 -11.86 14.71 5.52
N ASN A 114 -11.76 16.03 5.67
CA ASN A 114 -11.79 16.98 4.55
C ASN A 114 -10.60 16.79 3.59
N ASP A 115 -9.46 16.32 4.09
CA ASP A 115 -8.29 15.99 3.27
C ASP A 115 -8.54 14.75 2.38
N LEU A 116 -9.27 13.76 2.87
CA LEU A 116 -9.41 12.45 2.22
C LEU A 116 -10.73 12.22 1.50
N ALA A 117 -11.85 12.74 2.02
CA ALA A 117 -13.18 12.48 1.50
C ALA A 117 -13.32 12.83 0.00
N PRO A 118 -12.80 13.98 -0.50
CA PRO A 118 -12.86 14.29 -1.93
C PRO A 118 -12.11 13.31 -2.82
N ILE A 119 -11.13 12.58 -2.26
CA ILE A 119 -10.38 11.54 -2.99
C ILE A 119 -11.19 10.25 -3.03
N VAL A 120 -11.84 9.88 -1.93
CA VAL A 120 -12.72 8.70 -1.86
C VAL A 120 -13.94 8.88 -2.80
N GLU A 121 -14.48 10.10 -2.91
CA GLU A 121 -15.59 10.45 -3.80
C GLU A 121 -15.26 10.24 -5.30
N LEU A 122 -13.99 10.09 -5.69
CA LEU A 122 -13.61 9.71 -7.06
C LEU A 122 -14.05 8.28 -7.43
N GLY A 123 -14.47 7.47 -6.45
CA GLY A 123 -15.04 6.14 -6.66
C GLY A 123 -14.03 5.02 -6.85
N LEU A 124 -12.72 5.28 -6.72
CA LEU A 124 -11.70 4.24 -6.69
C LEU A 124 -11.53 3.70 -5.26
N PRO A 125 -11.17 2.41 -5.09
CA PRO A 125 -10.75 1.89 -3.79
C PRO A 125 -9.58 2.68 -3.22
N VAL A 126 -9.75 3.25 -2.02
CA VAL A 126 -8.73 4.03 -1.32
C VAL A 126 -8.18 3.24 -0.15
N LYS A 127 -6.85 3.24 -0.04
CA LYS A 127 -6.11 2.70 1.10
C LYS A 127 -5.42 3.86 1.82
N VAL A 128 -5.76 4.09 3.09
CA VAL A 128 -5.17 5.18 3.88
C VAL A 128 -3.89 4.71 4.55
N ILE A 129 -2.78 5.42 4.32
CA ILE A 129 -1.46 5.11 4.89
C ILE A 129 -1.35 5.77 6.26
N LEU A 130 -1.34 4.98 7.33
CA LEU A 130 -1.42 5.50 8.69
C LEU A 130 -0.08 5.74 9.38
N GLU A 131 1.03 5.21 8.85
CA GLU A 131 2.37 5.31 9.42
C GLU A 131 2.40 4.98 10.93
N LEU A 132 1.89 3.79 11.29
CA LEU A 132 1.58 3.38 12.67
C LEU A 132 2.73 3.55 13.65
N GLY A 133 3.96 3.41 13.20
CA GLY A 133 5.14 3.59 14.07
C GLY A 133 5.30 5.01 14.61
N ARG A 134 4.49 5.96 14.15
CA ARG A 134 4.54 7.38 14.55
C ARG A 134 3.27 7.85 15.25
N LEU A 135 2.21 7.05 15.32
CA LEU A 135 0.93 7.42 15.92
C LEU A 135 0.80 6.89 17.35
N GLY A 136 0.43 7.76 18.27
CA GLY A 136 -0.05 7.35 19.58
C GLY A 136 -1.45 6.72 19.49
N HIS A 137 -1.86 6.02 20.54
CA HIS A 137 -3.10 5.23 20.54
C HIS A 137 -4.35 6.05 20.17
N ALA A 138 -4.55 7.22 20.80
CA ALA A 138 -5.71 8.08 20.54
C ALA A 138 -5.76 8.60 19.09
N ALA A 139 -4.60 9.03 18.54
CA ALA A 139 -4.50 9.47 17.16
C ALA A 139 -4.77 8.32 16.17
N LEU A 140 -4.33 7.09 16.50
CA LEU A 140 -4.60 5.92 15.68
C LEU A 140 -6.09 5.56 15.69
N GLU A 141 -6.75 5.56 16.84
CA GLU A 141 -8.20 5.31 16.92
C GLU A 141 -8.99 6.32 16.09
N LEU A 142 -8.67 7.61 16.23
CA LEU A 142 -9.27 8.69 15.43
C LEU A 142 -9.04 8.45 13.94
N ALA A 143 -7.79 8.17 13.52
CA ALA A 143 -7.44 7.95 12.13
C ALA A 143 -8.17 6.75 11.52
N VAL A 144 -8.30 5.65 12.26
CA VAL A 144 -9.00 4.45 11.82
C VAL A 144 -10.49 4.72 11.65
N GLU A 145 -11.16 5.28 12.66
CA GLU A 145 -12.60 5.58 12.60
C GLU A 145 -12.89 6.57 11.47
N ALA A 146 -12.16 7.70 11.41
CA ALA A 146 -12.33 8.69 10.37
C ALA A 146 -12.09 8.14 8.95
N SER A 147 -11.06 7.30 8.76
CA SER A 147 -10.81 6.65 7.47
C SER A 147 -11.95 5.73 7.04
N ILE A 148 -12.54 4.99 7.97
CA ILE A 148 -13.66 4.09 7.69
C ILE A 148 -14.93 4.89 7.39
N ASP A 149 -15.20 5.93 8.16
CA ASP A 149 -16.39 6.75 8.01
C ASP A 149 -16.45 7.48 6.66
N ILE A 150 -15.32 7.88 6.10
CA ILE A 150 -15.25 8.45 4.75
C ILE A 150 -15.30 7.39 3.64
N GLY A 151 -15.26 6.10 3.95
CA GLY A 151 -15.36 5.01 2.98
C GLY A 151 -14.04 4.46 2.46
N ALA A 152 -12.93 4.62 3.19
CA ALA A 152 -11.69 3.94 2.85
C ALA A 152 -11.86 2.41 2.86
N THR A 153 -11.37 1.74 1.82
CA THR A 153 -11.51 0.28 1.69
C THR A 153 -10.46 -0.50 2.48
N MET A 154 -9.28 0.09 2.68
CA MET A 154 -8.19 -0.52 3.43
C MET A 154 -7.46 0.51 4.30
N LEU A 155 -6.91 0.01 5.40
CA LEU A 155 -5.96 0.72 6.25
C LEU A 155 -4.57 0.15 5.99
N LYS A 156 -3.59 1.00 5.67
CA LYS A 156 -2.22 0.59 5.36
C LYS A 156 -1.29 0.96 6.50
N THR A 157 -0.47 0.01 6.96
CA THR A 157 0.39 0.17 8.15
C THR A 157 1.42 1.30 8.02
N GLY A 158 2.04 1.46 6.85
CA GLY A 158 3.07 2.48 6.64
C GLY A 158 3.39 2.72 5.16
N SER A 159 4.21 3.74 4.92
CA SER A 159 4.71 4.14 3.60
C SER A 159 5.86 3.26 3.10
N GLY A 160 6.65 2.73 4.02
CA GLY A 160 7.95 2.11 3.76
C GLY A 160 9.14 3.07 3.94
N PHE A 161 8.88 4.37 4.19
CA PHE A 161 9.89 5.38 4.55
C PHE A 161 9.98 5.59 6.06
N GLY A 162 9.10 4.93 6.82
CA GLY A 162 9.13 4.88 8.29
C GLY A 162 9.54 3.51 8.80
N SER A 163 8.96 3.10 9.93
CA SER A 163 9.18 1.77 10.52
C SER A 163 8.60 0.65 9.65
N GLY A 164 9.19 -0.55 9.74
CA GLY A 164 8.67 -1.74 9.08
C GLY A 164 7.30 -2.18 9.64
N ALA A 165 6.54 -2.92 8.84
CA ALA A 165 5.28 -3.52 9.26
C ALA A 165 5.53 -4.65 10.27
N THR A 166 4.71 -4.71 11.34
CA THR A 166 4.77 -5.75 12.35
C THR A 166 3.43 -6.47 12.50
N VAL A 167 3.47 -7.68 13.05
CA VAL A 167 2.29 -8.48 13.38
C VAL A 167 1.37 -7.73 14.36
N GLU A 168 1.96 -7.04 15.33
CA GLU A 168 1.23 -6.25 16.34
C GLU A 168 0.45 -5.12 15.68
N GLN A 169 1.05 -4.41 14.71
CA GLN A 169 0.38 -3.35 13.96
C GLN A 169 -0.80 -3.88 13.14
N VAL A 170 -0.64 -5.02 12.47
CA VAL A 170 -1.74 -5.66 11.73
C VAL A 170 -2.88 -6.07 12.66
N ASN A 171 -2.56 -6.71 13.79
CA ASN A 171 -3.55 -7.09 14.80
C ASN A 171 -4.29 -5.87 15.36
N GLN A 172 -3.57 -4.78 15.66
CA GLN A 172 -4.14 -3.52 16.16
C GLN A 172 -5.12 -2.91 15.14
N LEU A 173 -4.73 -2.81 13.87
CA LEU A 173 -5.63 -2.31 12.81
C LEU A 173 -6.86 -3.20 12.65
N ARG A 174 -6.72 -4.51 12.67
CA ARG A 174 -7.86 -5.43 12.58
C ARG A 174 -8.84 -5.26 13.74
N GLN A 175 -8.32 -5.13 14.95
CA GLN A 175 -9.14 -4.91 16.15
C GLN A 175 -9.92 -3.60 16.05
N LEU A 176 -9.27 -2.51 15.66
CA LEU A 176 -9.90 -1.21 15.51
C LEU A 176 -10.88 -1.18 14.32
N ALA A 177 -10.51 -1.76 13.19
CA ALA A 177 -11.36 -1.79 12.00
C ALA A 177 -12.64 -2.63 12.19
N ARG A 178 -12.64 -3.66 13.05
CA ARG A 178 -13.78 -4.53 13.34
C ARG A 178 -14.44 -5.11 12.07
N GLY A 179 -13.63 -5.42 11.06
CA GLY A 179 -14.09 -5.95 9.78
C GLY A 179 -14.70 -4.94 8.81
N ARG A 180 -14.75 -3.63 9.17
CA ARG A 180 -15.29 -2.56 8.31
C ARG A 180 -14.32 -2.12 7.20
N ALA A 181 -13.03 -2.32 7.40
CA ALA A 181 -11.98 -2.09 6.41
C ALA A 181 -10.97 -3.22 6.44
N ALA A 182 -10.36 -3.51 5.30
CA ALA A 182 -9.30 -4.49 5.19
C ALA A 182 -7.94 -3.89 5.62
N VAL A 183 -6.92 -4.74 5.83
CA VAL A 183 -5.58 -4.28 6.23
C VAL A 183 -4.57 -4.61 5.16
N LYS A 184 -3.80 -3.59 4.73
CA LYS A 184 -2.60 -3.71 3.92
C LYS A 184 -1.37 -3.54 4.82
N ALA A 185 -0.56 -4.59 4.95
CA ALA A 185 0.75 -4.48 5.58
C ALA A 185 1.78 -3.98 4.57
N ALA A 186 2.52 -2.93 4.89
CA ALA A 186 3.57 -2.38 4.02
C ALA A 186 4.68 -1.71 4.84
N GLY A 187 5.89 -1.79 4.31
CA GLY A 187 7.13 -1.29 4.93
C GLY A 187 8.05 -2.43 5.37
N GLY A 188 9.24 -2.50 4.78
CA GLY A 188 10.30 -3.42 5.19
C GLY A 188 10.02 -4.92 5.04
N ILE A 189 8.98 -5.33 4.32
CA ILE A 189 8.65 -6.75 4.11
C ILE A 189 9.65 -7.35 3.13
N SER A 190 10.59 -8.15 3.65
CA SER A 190 11.72 -8.67 2.88
C SER A 190 11.95 -10.18 2.99
N SER A 191 11.34 -10.87 3.96
CA SER A 191 11.45 -12.31 4.11
C SER A 191 10.09 -13.02 3.99
N LEU A 192 10.13 -14.29 3.59
CA LEU A 192 8.94 -15.13 3.46
C LEU A 192 8.25 -15.31 4.83
N GLU A 193 9.03 -15.54 5.88
CA GLU A 193 8.51 -15.72 7.24
C GLU A 193 7.75 -14.48 7.70
N GLN A 194 8.29 -13.29 7.45
CA GLN A 194 7.64 -12.03 7.77
C GLN A 194 6.34 -11.87 6.98
N ALA A 195 6.36 -12.13 5.65
CA ALA A 195 5.19 -12.02 4.80
C ALA A 195 4.06 -12.97 5.26
N VAL A 196 4.41 -14.23 5.55
CA VAL A 196 3.46 -15.24 6.06
C VAL A 196 2.87 -14.81 7.41
N ALA A 197 3.72 -14.38 8.37
CA ALA A 197 3.27 -13.93 9.67
C ALA A 197 2.30 -12.75 9.60
N LEU A 198 2.52 -11.79 8.69
CA LEU A 198 1.62 -10.66 8.48
C LEU A 198 0.27 -11.10 7.87
N VAL A 199 0.27 -12.07 6.96
CA VAL A 199 -0.97 -12.64 6.41
C VAL A 199 -1.72 -13.44 7.47
N GLU A 200 -1.04 -14.27 8.25
CA GLU A 200 -1.63 -15.02 9.37
C GLU A 200 -2.21 -14.07 10.45
N ALA A 201 -1.57 -12.91 10.68
CA ALA A 201 -2.11 -11.84 11.52
C ALA A 201 -3.35 -11.18 10.92
N GLY A 202 -3.63 -11.39 9.63
CA GLY A 202 -4.83 -10.97 8.91
C GLY A 202 -4.64 -9.80 7.97
N ALA A 203 -3.43 -9.52 7.52
CA ALA A 203 -3.24 -8.67 6.37
C ALA A 203 -3.82 -9.35 5.12
N SER A 204 -4.71 -8.66 4.42
CA SER A 204 -5.30 -9.12 3.16
C SER A 204 -4.54 -8.61 1.92
N ARG A 205 -3.58 -7.73 2.13
CA ARG A 205 -2.69 -7.18 1.10
C ARG A 205 -1.30 -6.92 1.69
N LEU A 206 -0.27 -7.15 0.90
CA LEU A 206 1.13 -6.89 1.24
C LEU A 206 1.72 -5.88 0.25
N GLY A 207 2.29 -4.78 0.74
CA GLY A 207 3.04 -3.81 -0.08
C GLY A 207 4.54 -4.04 0.07
N THR A 208 5.21 -4.49 -0.97
CA THR A 208 6.66 -4.76 -0.93
C THR A 208 7.34 -4.56 -2.28
N SER A 209 8.59 -4.11 -2.26
CA SER A 209 9.48 -4.12 -3.44
C SER A 209 10.18 -5.48 -3.65
N ARG A 210 10.02 -6.41 -2.71
CA ARG A 210 10.67 -7.72 -2.73
C ARG A 210 9.76 -8.86 -3.20
N GLY A 211 8.65 -8.56 -3.89
CA GLY A 211 7.66 -9.57 -4.31
C GLY A 211 8.29 -10.76 -5.04
N VAL A 212 9.20 -10.51 -5.98
CA VAL A 212 9.91 -11.57 -6.74
C VAL A 212 10.72 -12.46 -5.80
N ALA A 213 11.49 -11.87 -4.89
CA ALA A 213 12.31 -12.65 -3.94
C ALA A 213 11.44 -13.50 -3.00
N LEU A 214 10.29 -12.98 -2.54
CA LEU A 214 9.33 -13.75 -1.74
C LEU A 214 8.78 -14.96 -2.50
N MET A 215 8.43 -14.79 -3.77
CA MET A 215 7.94 -15.89 -4.61
C MET A 215 9.01 -16.94 -4.92
N GLN A 216 10.26 -16.50 -5.09
CA GLN A 216 11.40 -17.42 -5.25
C GLN A 216 11.65 -18.24 -3.98
N ALA A 217 11.65 -17.61 -2.81
CA ALA A 217 11.78 -18.28 -1.53
C ALA A 217 10.63 -19.27 -1.28
N LEU A 218 9.40 -18.91 -1.63
CA LEU A 218 8.23 -19.80 -1.53
C LEU A 218 8.40 -21.06 -2.38
N ARG A 219 8.91 -20.94 -3.63
CA ARG A 219 9.16 -22.06 -4.53
C ARG A 219 10.31 -22.98 -4.05
N GLN A 220 11.27 -22.42 -3.30
CA GLN A 220 12.41 -23.17 -2.74
C GLN A 220 12.09 -23.88 -1.41
N GLY A 221 10.83 -23.90 -0.98
CA GLY A 221 10.41 -24.56 0.24
C GLY A 221 10.71 -23.79 1.53
N GLY A 222 10.79 -22.46 1.45
CA GLY A 222 10.91 -21.59 2.62
C GLY A 222 12.34 -21.35 3.12
N SER A 223 13.37 -21.87 2.46
CA SER A 223 14.76 -21.54 2.81
C SER A 223 15.17 -20.21 2.14
N ALA A 224 15.09 -19.10 2.86
CA ALA A 224 15.59 -17.83 2.37
C ALA A 224 17.10 -17.73 2.57
N PRO A 225 17.88 -17.22 1.58
CA PRO A 225 19.24 -16.74 1.85
C PRO A 225 19.18 -15.51 2.74
N ALA A 226 20.02 -15.46 3.77
CA ALA A 226 20.18 -14.32 4.66
C ALA A 226 20.43 -13.04 3.83
N ALA A 227 19.76 -11.95 4.20
CA ALA A 227 19.92 -10.67 3.55
C ALA A 227 21.37 -10.21 3.64
N ASP A 228 21.98 -9.94 2.50
CA ASP A 228 23.23 -9.20 2.40
C ASP A 228 22.99 -7.78 2.92
N SER A 229 23.58 -7.47 4.07
CA SER A 229 23.45 -6.19 4.80
C SER A 229 24.37 -5.11 4.21
N ASN A 230 24.47 -5.01 2.88
CA ASN A 230 25.28 -3.98 2.21
C ASN A 230 24.50 -3.41 1.02
N ARG A 231 23.75 -2.31 1.31
CA ARG A 231 23.71 -1.02 0.57
C ARG A 231 22.54 -0.16 1.01
#